data_12378b901f3d0b2f63ac80c899ff4c8e
#
_entry.id   12378b901f3d0b2f63ac80c899ff4c8e
#
_cell.length_a   1.000
_cell.length_b   1.000
_cell.length_c   1.000
_cell.angle_alpha   90.00
_cell.angle_beta   90.00
_cell.angle_gamma   90.00
#
_symmetry.space_group_name_H-M   'P 1'
#
loop_
_entity.id
_entity.type
_entity.pdbx_description
1 polymer ?
#
loop_
_entity_poly.entity_id
_entity_poly.type
_entity_poly.pdbx_seq_one_letter_code
_entity_poly.pdbx_strand_id
1 'polypeptide(L)'
;MDLLDIAGLSTQFTTRSGVVRAVDDLSLTLGTGRVLGLVGESGCGKTITALSILNLVPPPGRIVAGTIQFEGRDLLSLPESEMRSIRGARISMIFQEPMTALNPVFTVGNQIGEVLITHQHSTRREAIERSVELLRSVGIPSPEKRVREYPHQLSGGMRQRVMIAMAIACKPSLILADEPTTALDVTIQAHILELLGRIQAEMGMAMVLVTHDLGLIAERAHEVAVMYAGRIVEQAETRGLFADPRHPYTRGLMASIPRPGESRRARLATIRGTVPRLSDLPPGCAFQPRCDIRSDQCAAEPGLVEVRPGHKVRCWKAI
;
A
#
# COMPACT_ATOMS: atom_id res chain seq x y z
N MET A 1 -10.97 -2.00 -18.36
CA MET A 1 -11.85 -1.41 -17.34
C MET A 1 -11.03 -1.30 -16.06
N ASP A 2 -11.10 -0.17 -15.40
CA ASP A 2 -10.42 0.02 -14.12
C ASP A 2 -11.17 -0.74 -13.04
N LEU A 3 -10.44 -1.49 -12.23
CA LEU A 3 -10.99 -2.21 -11.10
C LEU A 3 -11.21 -1.26 -9.92
N LEU A 4 -10.25 -0.35 -9.72
CA LEU A 4 -10.26 0.70 -8.70
C LEU A 4 -10.01 2.04 -9.39
N ASP A 5 -10.87 3.02 -9.13
CA ASP A 5 -10.70 4.41 -9.56
C ASP A 5 -10.95 5.35 -8.37
N ILE A 6 -9.94 6.10 -8.01
CA ILE A 6 -9.98 7.09 -6.92
C ILE A 6 -9.84 8.47 -7.53
N ALA A 7 -10.79 9.35 -7.26
CA ALA A 7 -10.79 10.73 -7.76
C ALA A 7 -10.90 11.74 -6.61
N GLY A 8 -9.91 12.61 -6.49
CA GLY A 8 -9.88 13.74 -5.55
C GLY A 8 -9.99 13.37 -4.08
N LEU A 9 -9.53 12.16 -3.68
CA LEU A 9 -9.63 11.67 -2.31
C LEU A 9 -8.91 12.56 -1.34
N SER A 10 -9.62 13.00 -0.29
CA SER A 10 -9.05 13.76 0.81
C SER A 10 -9.46 13.17 2.16
N THR A 11 -8.47 12.84 2.99
CA THR A 11 -8.66 12.29 4.33
C THR A 11 -7.93 13.15 5.34
N GLN A 12 -8.64 13.60 6.38
CA GLN A 12 -8.10 14.50 7.39
C GLN A 12 -8.32 14.01 8.81
N PHE A 13 -7.45 14.46 9.71
CA PHE A 13 -7.54 14.24 11.15
C PHE A 13 -7.71 15.57 11.86
N THR A 14 -8.72 15.66 12.74
CA THR A 14 -8.90 16.82 13.61
C THR A 14 -8.09 16.59 14.88
N THR A 15 -7.03 17.37 15.06
CA THR A 15 -6.13 17.29 16.22
C THR A 15 -6.28 18.54 17.11
N ARG A 16 -5.68 18.51 18.30
CA ARG A 16 -5.65 19.70 19.18
C ARG A 16 -4.92 20.90 18.55
N SER A 17 -3.97 20.63 17.64
CA SER A 17 -3.18 21.65 16.93
C SER A 17 -3.81 22.09 15.60
N GLY A 18 -4.99 21.59 15.25
CA GLY A 18 -5.67 21.92 14.01
C GLY A 18 -5.99 20.71 13.14
N VAL A 19 -6.37 20.97 11.90
CA VAL A 19 -6.71 19.95 10.91
C VAL A 19 -5.45 19.54 10.16
N VAL A 20 -5.18 18.23 10.13
CA VAL A 20 -4.06 17.61 9.40
C VAL A 20 -4.63 16.79 8.24
N ARG A 21 -4.31 17.13 7.01
CA ARG A 21 -4.67 16.35 5.82
C ARG A 21 -3.63 15.29 5.57
N ALA A 22 -3.99 14.04 5.87
CA ALA A 22 -3.10 12.90 5.65
C ALA A 22 -3.10 12.41 4.20
N VAL A 23 -4.23 12.59 3.50
CA VAL A 23 -4.38 12.43 2.05
C VAL A 23 -5.08 13.69 1.55
N ASP A 24 -4.58 14.28 0.47
CA ASP A 24 -5.06 15.54 -0.04
C ASP A 24 -5.06 15.53 -1.57
N ASP A 25 -6.25 15.57 -2.18
CA ASP A 25 -6.48 15.56 -3.62
C ASP A 25 -5.76 14.39 -4.35
N LEU A 26 -5.92 13.16 -3.81
CA LEU A 26 -5.31 11.96 -4.38
C LEU A 26 -6.23 11.37 -5.44
N SER A 27 -5.68 11.17 -6.65
CA SER A 27 -6.37 10.50 -7.76
C SER A 27 -5.45 9.43 -8.34
N LEU A 28 -5.98 8.20 -8.48
CA LEU A 28 -5.26 7.08 -9.08
C LEU A 28 -6.26 6.06 -9.65
N THR A 29 -5.81 5.28 -10.62
CA THR A 29 -6.56 4.18 -11.20
C THR A 29 -5.76 2.89 -11.13
N LEU A 30 -6.44 1.74 -11.06
CA LEU A 30 -5.80 0.42 -11.09
C LEU A 30 -6.66 -0.55 -11.88
N GLY A 31 -6.10 -1.11 -12.93
CA GLY A 31 -6.74 -2.13 -13.76
C GLY A 31 -6.72 -3.52 -13.11
N THR A 32 -7.59 -4.42 -13.57
CA THR A 32 -7.64 -5.82 -13.14
C THR A 32 -6.31 -6.51 -13.40
N GLY A 33 -5.83 -7.31 -12.45
CA GLY A 33 -4.58 -8.07 -12.56
C GLY A 33 -3.31 -7.21 -12.55
N ARG A 34 -3.42 -5.89 -12.35
CA ARG A 34 -2.28 -4.98 -12.33
C ARG A 34 -1.77 -4.77 -10.90
N VAL A 35 -0.51 -4.43 -10.79
CA VAL A 35 0.15 -4.05 -9.52
C VAL A 35 0.53 -2.59 -9.59
N LEU A 36 -0.02 -1.79 -8.66
CA LEU A 36 0.35 -0.39 -8.44
C LEU A 36 1.27 -0.29 -7.23
N GLY A 37 2.47 0.25 -7.41
CA GLY A 37 3.35 0.64 -6.33
C GLY A 37 2.98 2.00 -5.78
N LEU A 38 2.69 2.11 -4.49
CA LEU A 38 2.50 3.39 -3.79
C LEU A 38 3.71 3.63 -2.88
N VAL A 39 4.58 4.56 -3.28
CA VAL A 39 5.87 4.77 -2.63
C VAL A 39 6.01 6.18 -2.04
N GLY A 40 6.87 6.32 -1.05
CA GLY A 40 7.20 7.60 -0.40
C GLY A 40 7.77 7.40 1.00
N GLU A 41 8.30 8.48 1.59
CA GLU A 41 8.84 8.44 2.94
C GLU A 41 7.76 8.11 3.99
N SER A 42 8.18 7.66 5.17
CA SER A 42 7.24 7.35 6.26
C SER A 42 6.41 8.59 6.63
N GLY A 43 5.12 8.39 6.93
CA GLY A 43 4.20 9.47 7.29
C GLY A 43 3.65 10.29 6.12
N CYS A 44 3.95 9.97 4.85
CA CYS A 44 3.42 10.72 3.71
C CYS A 44 1.95 10.40 3.34
N GLY A 45 1.27 9.45 4.03
CA GLY A 45 -0.15 9.16 3.86
C GLY A 45 -0.49 7.82 3.20
N LYS A 46 0.48 6.98 2.85
CA LYS A 46 0.29 5.69 2.14
C LYS A 46 -0.70 4.76 2.85
N THR A 47 -0.45 4.45 4.12
CA THR A 47 -1.34 3.60 4.95
C THR A 47 -2.75 4.19 5.05
N ILE A 48 -2.86 5.52 5.22
CA ILE A 48 -4.16 6.19 5.28
C ILE A 48 -4.90 6.10 3.96
N THR A 49 -4.20 6.13 2.83
CA THR A 49 -4.80 5.87 1.52
C THR A 49 -5.39 4.47 1.45
N ALA A 50 -4.65 3.43 1.87
CA ALA A 50 -5.13 2.05 1.90
C ALA A 50 -6.35 1.89 2.84
N LEU A 51 -6.30 2.49 4.03
CA LEU A 51 -7.42 2.48 4.99
C LEU A 51 -8.64 3.27 4.46
N SER A 52 -8.42 4.35 3.69
CA SER A 52 -9.51 5.10 3.07
C SER A 52 -10.25 4.27 2.02
N ILE A 53 -9.55 3.46 1.22
CA ILE A 53 -10.19 2.53 0.26
C ILE A 53 -11.13 1.57 0.97
N LEU A 54 -10.77 1.11 2.16
CA LEU A 54 -11.61 0.22 2.96
C LEU A 54 -12.62 0.96 3.84
N ASN A 55 -12.66 2.29 3.82
CA ASN A 55 -13.43 3.11 4.75
C ASN A 55 -13.19 2.71 6.22
N LEU A 56 -11.90 2.48 6.58
CA LEU A 56 -11.41 2.08 7.90
C LEU A 56 -10.50 3.13 8.54
N VAL A 57 -10.65 4.39 8.15
CA VAL A 57 -9.88 5.49 8.75
C VAL A 57 -10.21 5.61 10.24
N PRO A 58 -9.22 5.48 11.15
CA PRO A 58 -9.50 5.50 12.59
C PRO A 58 -9.89 6.91 13.07
N PRO A 59 -10.83 7.04 14.03
CA PRO A 59 -11.12 8.32 14.66
C PRO A 59 -9.85 8.95 15.29
N PRO A 60 -9.71 10.29 15.25
CA PRO A 60 -10.63 11.30 14.74
C PRO A 60 -10.51 11.60 13.24
N GLY A 61 -9.94 10.68 12.47
CA GLY A 61 -9.80 10.80 11.02
C GLY A 61 -11.13 10.60 10.30
N ARG A 62 -11.30 11.28 9.17
CA ARG A 62 -12.47 11.13 8.29
C ARG A 62 -12.11 11.45 6.84
N ILE A 63 -12.78 10.80 5.91
CA ILE A 63 -12.74 11.14 4.49
C ILE A 63 -13.67 12.34 4.31
N VAL A 64 -13.19 13.40 3.65
CA VAL A 64 -13.91 14.69 3.53
C VAL A 64 -14.22 15.08 2.09
N ALA A 65 -13.55 14.46 1.11
CA ALA A 65 -13.78 14.71 -0.31
C ALA A 65 -13.34 13.52 -1.15
N GLY A 66 -13.80 13.50 -2.40
CA GLY A 66 -13.44 12.51 -3.41
C GLY A 66 -14.42 11.35 -3.50
N THR A 67 -14.12 10.43 -4.44
CA THR A 67 -14.86 9.19 -4.67
C THR A 67 -13.89 8.02 -4.76
N ILE A 68 -14.38 6.82 -4.41
CA ILE A 68 -13.63 5.57 -4.54
C ILE A 68 -14.51 4.57 -5.25
N GLN A 69 -14.33 4.44 -6.56
CA GLN A 69 -15.05 3.47 -7.39
C GLN A 69 -14.30 2.14 -7.38
N PHE A 70 -14.98 1.08 -6.98
CA PHE A 70 -14.48 -0.28 -7.06
C PHE A 70 -15.49 -1.15 -7.78
N GLU A 71 -15.08 -1.77 -8.90
CA GLU A 71 -15.97 -2.54 -9.77
C GLU A 71 -17.23 -1.74 -10.17
N GLY A 72 -17.07 -0.43 -10.43
CA GLY A 72 -18.17 0.47 -10.81
C GLY A 72 -19.09 0.90 -9.67
N ARG A 73 -18.75 0.62 -8.41
CA ARG A 73 -19.53 1.02 -7.23
C ARG A 73 -18.73 2.00 -6.36
N ASP A 74 -19.33 3.10 -5.97
CA ASP A 74 -18.70 4.05 -5.05
C ASP A 74 -18.74 3.54 -3.61
N LEU A 75 -17.57 3.12 -3.09
CA LEU A 75 -17.42 2.55 -1.75
C LEU A 75 -17.80 3.53 -0.63
N LEU A 76 -17.65 4.84 -0.86
CA LEU A 76 -17.94 5.84 0.16
C LEU A 76 -19.44 6.06 0.36
N SER A 77 -20.26 5.71 -0.63
CA SER A 77 -21.71 5.80 -0.58
C SER A 77 -22.40 4.56 0.01
N LEU A 78 -21.65 3.45 0.17
CA LEU A 78 -22.21 2.19 0.64
C LEU A 78 -22.52 2.20 2.14
N PRO A 79 -23.64 1.59 2.57
CA PRO A 79 -23.89 1.36 3.97
C PRO A 79 -22.90 0.34 4.55
N GLU A 80 -22.68 0.41 5.85
CA GLU A 80 -21.66 -0.43 6.53
C GLU A 80 -21.91 -1.94 6.32
N SER A 81 -23.17 -2.37 6.23
CA SER A 81 -23.52 -3.78 5.94
C SER A 81 -22.97 -4.26 4.60
N GLU A 82 -23.01 -3.40 3.55
CA GLU A 82 -22.44 -3.72 2.25
C GLU A 82 -20.91 -3.63 2.25
N MET A 83 -20.34 -2.63 2.93
CA MET A 83 -18.88 -2.54 3.09
C MET A 83 -18.31 -3.77 3.80
N ARG A 84 -19.00 -4.34 4.79
CA ARG A 84 -18.61 -5.60 5.46
C ARG A 84 -18.55 -6.78 4.49
N SER A 85 -19.47 -6.85 3.53
CA SER A 85 -19.45 -7.91 2.51
C SER A 85 -18.32 -7.77 1.49
N ILE A 86 -17.77 -6.55 1.34
CA ILE A 86 -16.64 -6.26 0.44
C ILE A 86 -15.30 -6.50 1.14
N ARG A 87 -15.16 -6.01 2.39
CA ARG A 87 -13.94 -6.17 3.18
C ARG A 87 -13.67 -7.65 3.46
N GLY A 88 -12.47 -8.13 3.14
CA GLY A 88 -12.06 -9.53 3.28
C GLY A 88 -12.53 -10.46 2.17
N ALA A 89 -13.64 -10.16 1.50
CA ALA A 89 -14.17 -10.97 0.40
C ALA A 89 -13.72 -10.50 -0.98
N ARG A 90 -13.86 -9.19 -1.26
CA ARG A 90 -13.52 -8.58 -2.56
C ARG A 90 -12.26 -7.73 -2.50
N ILE A 91 -12.08 -7.00 -1.41
CA ILE A 91 -10.89 -6.21 -1.10
C ILE A 91 -10.33 -6.73 0.22
N SER A 92 -9.11 -7.23 0.20
CA SER A 92 -8.38 -7.66 1.41
C SER A 92 -7.18 -6.77 1.68
N MET A 93 -6.75 -6.73 2.93
CA MET A 93 -5.56 -5.98 3.35
C MET A 93 -4.56 -6.88 4.08
N ILE A 94 -3.29 -6.73 3.73
CA ILE A 94 -2.16 -7.26 4.48
C ILE A 94 -1.58 -6.07 5.24
N PHE A 95 -1.67 -6.11 6.58
CA PHE A 95 -1.22 -5.03 7.45
C PHE A 95 0.30 -5.08 7.67
N GLN A 96 0.87 -3.94 8.03
CA GLN A 96 2.30 -3.75 8.25
C GLN A 96 2.88 -4.67 9.34
N GLU A 97 2.15 -4.86 10.45
CA GLU A 97 2.62 -5.63 11.59
C GLU A 97 1.78 -6.87 11.88
N PRO A 98 2.32 -8.10 11.63
CA PRO A 98 1.59 -9.34 11.92
C PRO A 98 1.25 -9.52 13.41
N MET A 99 2.06 -8.93 14.30
CA MET A 99 1.86 -9.06 15.75
C MET A 99 0.62 -8.35 16.26
N THR A 100 0.23 -7.26 15.60
CA THR A 100 -0.96 -6.48 15.96
C THR A 100 -2.18 -6.90 15.15
N ALA A 101 -1.97 -7.45 13.96
CA ALA A 101 -3.04 -7.91 13.06
C ALA A 101 -3.62 -9.27 13.45
N LEU A 102 -2.78 -10.18 13.99
CA LEU A 102 -3.24 -11.49 14.46
C LEU A 102 -3.67 -11.43 15.93
N ASN A 103 -4.87 -11.90 16.23
CA ASN A 103 -5.37 -11.96 17.60
C ASN A 103 -4.65 -13.09 18.37
N PRO A 104 -3.90 -12.80 19.46
CA PRO A 104 -3.08 -13.78 20.15
C PRO A 104 -3.86 -14.84 20.91
N VAL A 105 -5.16 -14.65 21.16
CA VAL A 105 -6.00 -15.59 21.94
C VAL A 105 -6.77 -16.58 21.07
N PHE A 106 -6.69 -16.46 19.75
CA PHE A 106 -7.28 -17.40 18.79
C PHE A 106 -6.20 -18.16 18.03
N THR A 107 -6.49 -19.43 17.73
CA THR A 107 -5.60 -20.23 16.89
C THR A 107 -5.57 -19.70 15.45
N VAL A 108 -4.52 -20.06 14.73
CA VAL A 108 -4.35 -19.70 13.30
C VAL A 108 -5.56 -20.17 12.48
N GLY A 109 -5.98 -21.42 12.69
CA GLY A 109 -7.13 -21.98 11.98
C GLY A 109 -8.45 -21.29 12.30
N ASN A 110 -8.65 -20.81 13.54
CA ASN A 110 -9.83 -20.06 13.89
C ASN A 110 -9.88 -18.72 13.15
N GLN A 111 -8.74 -18.03 13.03
CA GLN A 111 -8.67 -16.71 12.37
C GLN A 111 -8.84 -16.82 10.86
N ILE A 112 -8.20 -17.79 10.19
CA ILE A 112 -8.42 -18.06 8.76
C ILE A 112 -9.86 -18.56 8.53
N GLY A 113 -10.33 -19.47 9.39
CA GLY A 113 -11.66 -20.05 9.30
C GLY A 113 -12.78 -19.05 9.49
N GLU A 114 -12.58 -18.02 10.34
CA GLU A 114 -13.55 -16.95 10.54
C GLU A 114 -13.85 -16.21 9.23
N VAL A 115 -12.82 -15.93 8.42
CA VAL A 115 -12.98 -15.29 7.11
C VAL A 115 -13.84 -16.16 6.19
N LEU A 116 -13.58 -17.47 6.14
CA LEU A 116 -14.33 -18.43 5.32
C LEU A 116 -15.78 -18.60 5.78
N ILE A 117 -16.02 -18.67 7.09
CA ILE A 117 -17.36 -18.79 7.66
C ILE A 117 -18.16 -17.52 7.38
N THR A 118 -17.55 -16.35 7.58
CA THR A 118 -18.24 -15.06 7.43
C THR A 118 -18.61 -14.76 5.98
N HIS A 119 -17.71 -15.03 5.04
CA HIS A 119 -17.87 -14.59 3.64
C HIS A 119 -18.26 -15.71 2.67
N GLN A 120 -17.97 -16.97 2.99
CA GLN A 120 -18.31 -18.12 2.13
C GLN A 120 -19.32 -19.05 2.77
N HIS A 121 -19.85 -18.71 3.96
CA HIS A 121 -20.82 -19.51 4.70
C HIS A 121 -20.36 -20.96 4.92
N SER A 122 -19.06 -21.20 5.01
CA SER A 122 -18.47 -22.52 5.26
C SER A 122 -18.85 -23.03 6.65
N THR A 123 -19.04 -24.32 6.78
CA THR A 123 -19.12 -24.95 8.11
C THR A 123 -17.78 -24.88 8.81
N ARG A 124 -17.75 -25.02 10.13
CA ARG A 124 -16.50 -25.02 10.91
C ARG A 124 -15.51 -26.09 10.43
N ARG A 125 -15.99 -27.26 10.04
CA ARG A 125 -15.17 -28.35 9.55
C ARG A 125 -14.52 -27.98 8.22
N GLU A 126 -15.30 -27.54 7.25
CA GLU A 126 -14.81 -27.10 5.94
C GLU A 126 -13.82 -25.93 6.08
N ALA A 127 -14.10 -24.97 6.96
CA ALA A 127 -13.23 -23.85 7.22
C ALA A 127 -11.85 -24.29 7.74
N ILE A 128 -11.77 -25.28 8.63
CA ILE A 128 -10.49 -25.82 9.11
C ILE A 128 -9.76 -26.59 8.01
N GLU A 129 -10.45 -27.43 7.25
CA GLU A 129 -9.85 -28.17 6.13
C GLU A 129 -9.27 -27.18 5.10
N ARG A 130 -10.01 -26.16 4.70
CA ARG A 130 -9.53 -25.11 3.81
C ARG A 130 -8.42 -24.24 4.40
N SER A 131 -8.45 -23.99 5.72
CA SER A 131 -7.36 -23.28 6.40
C SER A 131 -6.03 -24.04 6.26
N VAL A 132 -6.04 -25.38 6.35
CA VAL A 132 -4.86 -26.22 6.13
C VAL A 132 -4.35 -26.07 4.69
N GLU A 133 -5.25 -26.08 3.70
CA GLU A 133 -4.90 -25.88 2.29
C GLU A 133 -4.28 -24.50 2.03
N LEU A 134 -4.87 -23.46 2.60
CA LEU A 134 -4.36 -22.08 2.52
C LEU A 134 -2.97 -21.97 3.16
N LEU A 135 -2.77 -22.54 4.34
CA LEU A 135 -1.46 -22.59 4.98
C LEU A 135 -0.40 -23.30 4.14
N ARG A 136 -0.80 -24.37 3.46
CA ARG A 136 0.07 -25.11 2.53
C ARG A 136 0.42 -24.26 1.30
N SER A 137 -0.55 -23.52 0.71
CA SER A 137 -0.33 -22.67 -0.47
C SER A 137 0.63 -21.52 -0.21
N VAL A 138 0.65 -21.00 1.03
CA VAL A 138 1.61 -19.96 1.45
C VAL A 138 2.92 -20.52 1.97
N GLY A 139 3.13 -21.85 1.90
CA GLY A 139 4.39 -22.50 2.26
C GLY A 139 4.64 -22.61 3.76
N ILE A 140 3.60 -22.76 4.57
CA ILE A 140 3.73 -23.11 6.00
C ILE A 140 4.05 -24.60 6.13
N PRO A 141 5.16 -24.98 6.83
CA PRO A 141 5.49 -26.37 7.06
C PRO A 141 4.54 -27.03 8.06
N SER A 142 4.15 -28.29 7.82
CA SER A 142 3.23 -29.07 8.70
C SER A 142 1.93 -28.31 9.01
N PRO A 143 1.17 -27.88 7.98
CA PRO A 143 0.01 -27.00 8.15
C PRO A 143 -1.09 -27.62 9.03
N GLU A 144 -1.21 -28.95 9.06
CA GLU A 144 -2.15 -29.72 9.90
C GLU A 144 -1.87 -29.53 11.41
N LYS A 145 -0.60 -29.30 11.77
CA LYS A 145 -0.20 -28.97 13.12
C LYS A 145 -0.38 -27.47 13.37
N ARG A 146 0.14 -26.62 12.45
CA ARG A 146 0.17 -25.17 12.60
C ARG A 146 -1.21 -24.53 12.68
N VAL A 147 -2.21 -25.10 12.03
CA VAL A 147 -3.61 -24.62 12.10
C VAL A 147 -4.17 -24.56 13.53
N ARG A 148 -3.62 -25.40 14.44
CA ARG A 148 -4.03 -25.46 15.85
C ARG A 148 -3.18 -24.61 16.78
N GLU A 149 -2.09 -24.04 16.28
CA GLU A 149 -1.18 -23.21 17.07
C GLU A 149 -1.67 -21.76 17.16
N TYR A 150 -1.19 -21.06 18.16
CA TYR A 150 -1.45 -19.63 18.35
C TYR A 150 -0.37 -18.78 17.69
N PRO A 151 -0.64 -17.51 17.35
CA PRO A 151 0.34 -16.64 16.69
C PRO A 151 1.69 -16.54 17.42
N HIS A 152 1.71 -16.51 18.75
CA HIS A 152 2.94 -16.42 19.53
C HIS A 152 3.84 -17.66 19.41
N GLN A 153 3.33 -18.79 18.95
CA GLN A 153 4.10 -20.04 18.73
C GLN A 153 4.77 -20.08 17.35
N LEU A 154 4.51 -19.08 16.51
CA LEU A 154 5.03 -18.99 15.14
C LEU A 154 6.18 -17.97 15.04
N SER A 155 7.12 -18.20 14.11
CA SER A 155 8.12 -17.19 13.74
C SER A 155 7.48 -15.98 13.04
N GLY A 156 8.21 -14.85 12.96
CA GLY A 156 7.73 -13.64 12.26
C GLY A 156 7.31 -13.91 10.82
N GLY A 157 8.16 -14.59 10.05
CA GLY A 157 7.84 -14.96 8.67
C GLY A 157 6.66 -15.92 8.54
N MET A 158 6.46 -16.82 9.52
CA MET A 158 5.27 -17.70 9.53
C MET A 158 4.00 -16.90 9.83
N ARG A 159 4.03 -15.95 10.75
CA ARG A 159 2.89 -15.05 11.05
C ARG A 159 2.53 -14.23 9.80
N GLN A 160 3.52 -13.72 9.08
CA GLN A 160 3.29 -13.00 7.83
C GLN A 160 2.60 -13.88 6.79
N ARG A 161 3.05 -15.13 6.63
CA ARG A 161 2.40 -16.11 5.74
C ARG A 161 0.96 -16.44 6.17
N VAL A 162 0.68 -16.49 7.46
CA VAL A 162 -0.70 -16.64 7.98
C VAL A 162 -1.56 -15.44 7.60
N MET A 163 -1.06 -14.19 7.75
CA MET A 163 -1.81 -13.01 7.29
C MET A 163 -2.08 -13.04 5.78
N ILE A 164 -1.11 -13.47 4.99
CA ILE A 164 -1.31 -13.65 3.55
C ILE A 164 -2.38 -14.70 3.29
N ALA A 165 -2.35 -15.84 3.98
CA ALA A 165 -3.37 -16.88 3.86
C ALA A 165 -4.77 -16.37 4.20
N MET A 166 -4.91 -15.55 5.25
CA MET A 166 -6.17 -14.89 5.58
C MET A 166 -6.62 -13.93 4.47
N ALA A 167 -5.71 -13.10 3.97
CA ALA A 167 -6.03 -12.12 2.93
C ALA A 167 -6.50 -12.76 1.62
N ILE A 168 -5.97 -13.93 1.25
CA ILE A 168 -6.34 -14.63 0.01
C ILE A 168 -7.48 -15.65 0.18
N ALA A 169 -7.98 -15.86 1.40
CA ALA A 169 -8.93 -16.94 1.73
C ALA A 169 -10.20 -16.90 0.85
N CYS A 170 -10.70 -15.71 0.55
CA CYS A 170 -11.89 -15.51 -0.29
C CYS A 170 -11.56 -15.21 -1.76
N LYS A 171 -10.31 -15.31 -2.20
CA LYS A 171 -9.85 -14.97 -3.56
C LYS A 171 -10.29 -13.55 -3.96
N PRO A 172 -9.80 -12.51 -3.25
CA PRO A 172 -10.23 -11.13 -3.48
C PRO A 172 -9.83 -10.66 -4.89
N SER A 173 -10.55 -9.67 -5.43
CA SER A 173 -10.19 -9.01 -6.68
C SER A 173 -9.05 -8.00 -6.47
N LEU A 174 -8.92 -7.46 -5.24
CA LEU A 174 -7.90 -6.47 -4.88
C LEU A 174 -7.25 -6.82 -3.54
N ILE A 175 -5.91 -6.77 -3.50
CA ILE A 175 -5.15 -6.78 -2.24
C ILE A 175 -4.47 -5.43 -2.03
N LEU A 176 -4.63 -4.89 -0.82
CA LEU A 176 -3.88 -3.74 -0.31
C LEU A 176 -2.76 -4.29 0.58
N ALA A 177 -1.53 -4.32 0.08
CA ALA A 177 -0.37 -4.81 0.84
C ALA A 177 0.39 -3.62 1.42
N ASP A 178 0.17 -3.33 2.71
CA ASP A 178 0.79 -2.20 3.40
C ASP A 178 2.08 -2.64 4.08
N GLU A 179 3.21 -2.29 3.48
CA GLU A 179 4.56 -2.66 3.91
C GLU A 179 4.68 -4.13 4.35
N PRO A 180 4.34 -5.10 3.48
CA PRO A 180 4.13 -6.50 3.88
C PRO A 180 5.38 -7.23 4.35
N THR A 181 6.54 -6.57 4.36
CA THR A 181 7.83 -7.15 4.75
C THR A 181 8.55 -6.37 5.85
N THR A 182 7.94 -5.33 6.40
CA THR A 182 8.52 -4.55 7.50
C THR A 182 8.77 -5.44 8.72
N ALA A 183 9.89 -5.22 9.41
CA ALA A 183 10.36 -5.97 10.58
C ALA A 183 10.74 -7.45 10.31
N LEU A 184 10.95 -7.85 9.05
CA LEU A 184 11.50 -9.14 8.67
C LEU A 184 12.96 -9.02 8.23
N ASP A 185 13.73 -10.08 8.37
CA ASP A 185 15.08 -10.13 7.80
C ASP A 185 15.05 -10.16 6.25
N VAL A 186 16.13 -9.71 5.61
CA VAL A 186 16.21 -9.52 4.15
C VAL A 186 15.88 -10.80 3.37
N THR A 187 16.28 -11.96 3.87
CA THR A 187 16.02 -13.25 3.21
C THR A 187 14.53 -13.61 3.26
N ILE A 188 13.91 -13.42 4.41
CA ILE A 188 12.47 -13.65 4.60
C ILE A 188 11.66 -12.64 3.78
N GLN A 189 12.09 -11.37 3.72
CA GLN A 189 11.45 -10.36 2.87
C GLN A 189 11.38 -10.82 1.41
N ALA A 190 12.51 -11.25 0.83
CA ALA A 190 12.56 -11.72 -0.55
C ALA A 190 11.55 -12.88 -0.80
N HIS A 191 11.52 -13.87 0.10
CA HIS A 191 10.59 -15.00 -0.02
C HIS A 191 9.11 -14.60 0.11
N ILE A 192 8.77 -13.64 0.98
CA ILE A 192 7.40 -13.13 1.12
C ILE A 192 6.95 -12.40 -0.14
N LEU A 193 7.84 -11.61 -0.73
CA LEU A 193 7.54 -10.85 -1.94
C LEU A 193 7.41 -11.75 -3.16
N GLU A 194 8.26 -12.77 -3.26
CA GLU A 194 8.12 -13.81 -4.29
C GLU A 194 6.78 -14.55 -4.15
N LEU A 195 6.42 -14.94 -2.92
CA LEU A 195 5.14 -15.56 -2.62
C LEU A 195 3.96 -14.69 -3.05
N LEU A 196 3.97 -13.40 -2.68
CA LEU A 196 2.91 -12.45 -3.06
C LEU A 196 2.81 -12.28 -4.57
N GLY A 197 3.93 -12.14 -5.28
CA GLY A 197 3.96 -12.03 -6.74
C GLY A 197 3.42 -13.28 -7.43
N ARG A 198 3.80 -14.48 -6.96
CA ARG A 198 3.27 -15.75 -7.47
C ARG A 198 1.76 -15.86 -7.26
N ILE A 199 1.28 -15.61 -6.05
CA ILE A 199 -0.15 -15.68 -5.72
C ILE A 199 -0.94 -14.65 -6.55
N GLN A 200 -0.43 -13.43 -6.69
CA GLN A 200 -1.04 -12.38 -7.49
C GLN A 200 -1.22 -12.82 -8.95
N ALA A 201 -0.17 -13.39 -9.55
CA ALA A 201 -0.21 -13.88 -10.92
C ALA A 201 -1.15 -15.08 -11.10
N GLU A 202 -1.10 -16.08 -10.18
CA GLU A 202 -1.95 -17.27 -10.22
C GLU A 202 -3.44 -16.96 -10.08
N MET A 203 -3.78 -15.97 -9.24
CA MET A 203 -5.17 -15.58 -9.00
C MET A 203 -5.68 -14.49 -9.95
N GLY A 204 -4.79 -13.81 -10.71
CA GLY A 204 -5.15 -12.69 -11.58
C GLY A 204 -5.71 -11.48 -10.82
N MET A 205 -5.39 -11.34 -9.52
CA MET A 205 -5.89 -10.25 -8.70
C MET A 205 -5.07 -8.98 -8.89
N ALA A 206 -5.70 -7.82 -8.68
CA ALA A 206 -4.98 -6.56 -8.61
C ALA A 206 -4.33 -6.36 -7.24
N MET A 207 -3.27 -5.55 -7.17
CA MET A 207 -2.58 -5.26 -5.92
C MET A 207 -2.16 -3.80 -5.84
N VAL A 208 -2.41 -3.15 -4.71
CA VAL A 208 -1.75 -1.91 -4.31
C VAL A 208 -0.64 -2.30 -3.33
N LEU A 209 0.62 -2.15 -3.78
CA LEU A 209 1.80 -2.46 -2.97
C LEU A 209 2.36 -1.18 -2.37
N VAL A 210 2.11 -0.98 -1.10
CA VAL A 210 2.64 0.15 -0.33
C VAL A 210 4.00 -0.23 0.22
N THR A 211 5.03 0.54 -0.10
CA THR A 211 6.40 0.31 0.40
C THR A 211 7.23 1.58 0.30
N HIS A 212 8.34 1.63 1.02
CA HIS A 212 9.40 2.61 0.85
C HIS A 212 10.58 2.05 0.00
N ASP A 213 10.53 0.78 -0.40
CA ASP A 213 11.55 0.11 -1.20
C ASP A 213 11.25 0.23 -2.71
N LEU A 214 11.95 1.16 -3.36
CA LEU A 214 11.83 1.37 -4.80
C LEU A 214 12.42 0.21 -5.63
N GLY A 215 13.40 -0.52 -5.11
CA GLY A 215 13.97 -1.69 -5.78
C GLY A 215 12.91 -2.78 -5.98
N LEU A 216 12.14 -3.02 -4.92
CA LEU A 216 11.01 -3.93 -4.96
C LEU A 216 9.96 -3.49 -5.99
N ILE A 217 9.64 -2.20 -6.01
CA ILE A 217 8.66 -1.65 -6.96
C ILE A 217 9.14 -1.82 -8.41
N ALA A 218 10.42 -1.61 -8.68
CA ALA A 218 10.99 -1.80 -10.01
C ALA A 218 10.80 -3.22 -10.55
N GLU A 219 10.81 -4.21 -9.66
CA GLU A 219 10.65 -5.63 -10.02
C GLU A 219 9.20 -6.07 -10.15
N ARG A 220 8.30 -5.51 -9.35
CA ARG A 220 6.96 -6.08 -9.13
C ARG A 220 5.80 -5.22 -9.61
N ALA A 221 5.96 -3.90 -9.63
CA ALA A 221 4.87 -3.01 -10.01
C ALA A 221 4.81 -2.79 -11.53
N HIS A 222 3.60 -2.65 -12.04
CA HIS A 222 3.35 -2.23 -13.42
C HIS A 222 3.34 -0.71 -13.52
N GLU A 223 2.83 -0.05 -12.50
CA GLU A 223 2.70 1.39 -12.37
C GLU A 223 3.16 1.83 -10.98
N VAL A 224 3.65 3.05 -10.89
CA VAL A 224 4.14 3.64 -9.64
C VAL A 224 3.49 5.00 -9.41
N ALA A 225 2.98 5.21 -8.22
CA ALA A 225 2.56 6.51 -7.71
C ALA A 225 3.49 6.90 -6.54
N VAL A 226 4.21 8.00 -6.72
CA VAL A 226 5.11 8.54 -5.70
C VAL A 226 4.34 9.57 -4.87
N MET A 227 4.27 9.33 -3.56
CA MET A 227 3.50 10.14 -2.62
C MET A 227 4.41 10.97 -1.73
N TYR A 228 4.13 12.26 -1.60
CA TYR A 228 4.80 13.17 -0.70
C TYR A 228 3.77 14.07 0.00
N ALA A 229 3.86 14.16 1.33
CA ALA A 229 3.01 15.04 2.14
C ALA A 229 1.50 14.97 1.80
N GLY A 230 0.95 13.77 1.69
CA GLY A 230 -0.47 13.53 1.42
C GLY A 230 -0.88 13.54 -0.05
N ARG A 231 0.02 13.84 -0.98
CA ARG A 231 -0.30 14.03 -2.41
C ARG A 231 0.55 13.15 -3.32
N ILE A 232 -0.01 12.76 -4.47
CA ILE A 232 0.79 12.16 -5.53
C ILE A 232 1.57 13.27 -6.22
N VAL A 233 2.91 13.13 -6.22
CA VAL A 233 3.84 14.07 -6.87
C VAL A 233 4.32 13.59 -8.22
N GLU A 234 4.32 12.29 -8.46
CA GLU A 234 4.64 11.69 -9.76
C GLU A 234 3.96 10.33 -9.89
N GLN A 235 3.41 10.04 -11.08
CA GLN A 235 2.80 8.75 -11.41
C GLN A 235 3.13 8.40 -12.86
N ALA A 236 3.61 7.18 -13.08
CA ALA A 236 3.88 6.67 -14.42
C ALA A 236 3.93 5.13 -14.44
N GLU A 237 4.00 4.55 -15.63
CA GLU A 237 4.43 3.17 -15.80
C GLU A 237 5.83 2.99 -15.19
N THR A 238 6.07 1.86 -14.51
CA THR A 238 7.30 1.61 -13.74
C THR A 238 8.57 1.87 -14.57
N ARG A 239 8.66 1.29 -15.76
CA ARG A 239 9.83 1.48 -16.63
C ARG A 239 10.08 2.94 -17.00
N GLY A 240 9.00 3.67 -17.32
CA GLY A 240 9.06 5.09 -17.66
C GLY A 240 9.54 5.95 -16.48
N LEU A 241 9.01 5.71 -15.29
CA LEU A 241 9.38 6.45 -14.09
C LEU A 241 10.84 6.21 -13.69
N PHE A 242 11.32 4.95 -13.77
CA PHE A 242 12.73 4.64 -13.44
C PHE A 242 13.73 5.13 -14.50
N ALA A 243 13.32 5.18 -15.77
CA ALA A 243 14.17 5.69 -16.86
C ALA A 243 14.28 7.22 -16.85
N ASP A 244 13.21 7.93 -16.52
CA ASP A 244 13.15 9.40 -16.62
C ASP A 244 12.28 10.01 -15.50
N PRO A 245 12.74 9.94 -14.22
CA PRO A 245 12.05 10.56 -13.11
C PRO A 245 12.02 12.08 -13.27
N ARG A 246 10.85 12.70 -13.20
CA ARG A 246 10.66 14.12 -13.46
C ARG A 246 10.58 14.97 -12.21
N HIS A 247 9.94 14.47 -11.15
CA HIS A 247 9.83 15.21 -9.91
C HIS A 247 11.18 15.16 -9.13
N PRO A 248 11.68 16.29 -8.59
CA PRO A 248 12.94 16.31 -7.84
C PRO A 248 12.96 15.36 -6.63
N TYR A 249 11.83 15.17 -5.96
CA TYR A 249 11.69 14.18 -4.88
C TYR A 249 11.91 12.75 -5.37
N THR A 250 11.29 12.36 -6.49
CA THR A 250 11.46 11.03 -7.10
C THR A 250 12.92 10.79 -7.48
N ARG A 251 13.59 11.79 -8.08
CA ARG A 251 15.03 11.74 -8.38
C ARG A 251 15.85 11.52 -7.11
N GLY A 252 15.53 12.23 -6.04
CA GLY A 252 16.20 12.08 -4.74
C GLY A 252 16.00 10.68 -4.15
N LEU A 253 14.79 10.13 -4.19
CA LEU A 253 14.51 8.77 -3.74
C LEU A 253 15.31 7.74 -4.55
N MET A 254 15.35 7.88 -5.88
CA MET A 254 16.11 6.96 -6.74
C MET A 254 17.62 7.07 -6.55
N ALA A 255 18.12 8.25 -6.30
CA ALA A 255 19.55 8.47 -6.00
C ALA A 255 19.97 7.88 -4.64
N SER A 256 19.03 7.58 -3.76
CA SER A 256 19.28 6.95 -2.46
C SER A 256 19.36 5.42 -2.55
N ILE A 257 19.01 4.82 -3.70
CA ILE A 257 19.09 3.36 -3.90
C ILE A 257 20.54 2.96 -4.11
N PRO A 258 21.11 2.01 -3.33
CA PRO A 258 22.43 1.48 -3.57
C PRO A 258 22.51 0.80 -4.95
N ARG A 259 23.47 1.17 -5.77
CA ARG A 259 23.70 0.52 -7.06
C ARG A 259 24.67 -0.64 -6.91
N PRO A 260 24.40 -1.80 -7.54
CA PRO A 260 25.37 -2.88 -7.60
C PRO A 260 26.69 -2.40 -8.21
N GLY A 261 27.81 -2.64 -7.51
CA GLY A 261 29.14 -2.24 -7.98
C GLY A 261 29.64 -0.86 -7.53
N GLU A 262 28.82 -0.03 -6.88
CA GLU A 262 29.32 1.17 -6.23
C GLU A 262 30.15 0.82 -4.97
N SER A 263 31.31 1.49 -4.80
CA SER A 263 32.17 1.21 -3.65
C SER A 263 31.41 1.48 -2.34
N ARG A 264 31.53 0.60 -1.34
CA ARG A 264 30.97 0.79 0.02
C ARG A 264 31.37 2.11 0.70
N ARG A 265 32.33 2.86 0.12
CA ARG A 265 32.80 4.18 0.60
C ARG A 265 32.05 5.35 -0.03
N ALA A 266 31.29 5.17 -1.10
CA ALA A 266 30.48 6.23 -1.69
C ALA A 266 29.35 6.57 -0.72
N ARG A 267 29.27 7.84 -0.29
CA ARG A 267 28.10 8.31 0.48
C ARG A 267 26.88 8.25 -0.42
N LEU A 268 25.86 7.49 0.00
CA LEU A 268 24.58 7.51 -0.69
C LEU A 268 24.04 8.95 -0.73
N ALA A 269 23.47 9.32 -1.87
CA ALA A 269 22.79 10.59 -1.98
C ALA A 269 21.57 10.59 -1.03
N THR A 270 21.46 11.62 -0.23
CA THR A 270 20.32 11.79 0.69
C THR A 270 19.52 13.01 0.29
N ILE A 271 18.19 12.90 0.41
CA ILE A 271 17.32 14.08 0.24
C ILE A 271 17.55 15.00 1.43
N ARG A 272 17.92 16.27 1.18
CA ARG A 272 18.22 17.24 2.22
C ARG A 272 17.01 17.52 3.10
N GLY A 273 17.25 17.80 4.37
CA GLY A 273 16.22 18.16 5.34
C GLY A 273 15.36 16.97 5.76
N THR A 274 14.30 17.25 6.52
CA THR A 274 13.33 16.26 7.01
C THR A 274 11.99 16.46 6.33
N VAL A 275 11.16 15.39 6.29
CA VAL A 275 9.77 15.52 5.83
C VAL A 275 9.05 16.50 6.76
N PRO A 276 8.44 17.58 6.24
CA PRO A 276 7.68 18.48 7.07
C PRO A 276 6.49 17.75 7.70
N ARG A 277 6.11 18.16 8.90
CA ARG A 277 4.87 17.66 9.50
C ARG A 277 3.70 18.10 8.64
N LEU A 278 2.72 17.23 8.46
CA LEU A 278 1.52 17.56 7.67
C LEU A 278 0.71 18.73 8.26
N SER A 279 0.94 19.07 9.53
CA SER A 279 0.41 20.28 10.18
C SER A 279 1.13 21.58 9.79
N ASP A 280 2.37 21.48 9.29
CA ASP A 280 3.29 22.61 9.09
C ASP A 280 3.81 22.67 7.66
N LEU A 281 2.95 22.32 6.69
CA LEU A 281 3.32 22.39 5.28
C LEU A 281 3.52 23.83 4.84
N PRO A 282 4.56 24.11 4.03
CA PRO A 282 4.74 25.44 3.46
C PRO A 282 3.60 25.78 2.49
N PRO A 283 3.27 27.06 2.31
CA PRO A 283 2.38 27.47 1.24
C PRO A 283 2.97 27.07 -0.13
N GLY A 284 2.11 26.67 -1.08
CA GLY A 284 2.53 26.22 -2.41
C GLY A 284 3.09 24.79 -2.44
N CYS A 285 4.17 24.57 -3.16
CA CYS A 285 4.77 23.25 -3.30
C CYS A 285 5.30 22.71 -1.97
N ALA A 286 4.73 21.62 -1.46
CA ALA A 286 5.13 21.03 -0.18
C ALA A 286 6.60 20.59 -0.14
N PHE A 287 7.19 20.24 -1.31
CA PHE A 287 8.58 19.82 -1.42
C PHE A 287 9.57 21.01 -1.51
N GLN A 288 9.10 22.26 -1.72
CA GLN A 288 9.99 23.41 -1.97
C GLN A 288 11.12 23.61 -0.93
N PRO A 289 10.96 23.34 0.38
CA PRO A 289 12.05 23.52 1.34
C PRO A 289 13.22 22.55 1.15
N ARG A 290 12.97 21.42 0.49
CA ARG A 290 13.95 20.34 0.25
C ARG A 290 14.42 20.29 -1.21
N CYS A 291 13.82 21.13 -2.07
CA CYS A 291 14.05 21.12 -3.51
C CYS A 291 15.29 21.97 -3.87
N ASP A 292 16.25 21.35 -4.56
CA ASP A 292 17.48 22.01 -5.05
C ASP A 292 17.25 22.88 -6.28
N ILE A 293 16.13 22.68 -7.01
CA ILE A 293 15.75 23.46 -8.19
C ILE A 293 14.54 24.37 -7.97
N ARG A 294 14.23 24.72 -6.70
CA ARG A 294 13.08 25.58 -6.40
C ARG A 294 13.16 26.94 -7.11
N SER A 295 12.00 27.53 -7.40
CA SER A 295 11.87 28.88 -7.97
C SER A 295 10.69 29.60 -7.34
N ASP A 296 10.48 30.87 -7.68
CA ASP A 296 9.37 31.68 -7.16
C ASP A 296 7.99 31.08 -7.49
N GLN A 297 7.86 30.37 -8.62
CA GLN A 297 6.62 29.65 -8.98
C GLN A 297 6.22 28.61 -7.93
N CYS A 298 7.17 28.07 -7.15
CA CYS A 298 6.87 27.08 -6.12
C CYS A 298 6.13 27.69 -4.90
N ALA A 299 6.00 29.00 -4.81
CA ALA A 299 5.11 29.67 -3.86
C ALA A 299 3.62 29.39 -4.13
N ALA A 300 3.29 29.02 -5.38
CA ALA A 300 1.99 28.48 -5.74
C ALA A 300 2.06 26.94 -5.81
N GLU A 301 0.94 26.30 -5.55
CA GLU A 301 0.87 24.84 -5.62
C GLU A 301 0.77 24.36 -7.07
N PRO A 302 1.65 23.40 -7.51
CA PRO A 302 1.56 22.81 -8.82
C PRO A 302 0.39 21.82 -8.89
N GLY A 303 -0.32 21.79 -10.01
CA GLY A 303 -1.27 20.71 -10.35
C GLY A 303 -0.54 19.42 -10.73
N LEU A 304 -1.22 18.28 -10.60
CA LEU A 304 -0.75 17.02 -11.20
C LEU A 304 -1.09 17.04 -12.69
N VAL A 305 -0.09 17.26 -13.54
CA VAL A 305 -0.28 17.40 -14.99
C VAL A 305 0.40 16.25 -15.75
N GLU A 306 -0.21 15.85 -16.85
CA GLU A 306 0.37 14.84 -17.73
C GLU A 306 1.44 15.49 -18.60
N VAL A 307 2.69 15.10 -18.42
CA VAL A 307 3.86 15.62 -19.17
C VAL A 307 4.20 14.75 -20.39
N ARG A 308 3.77 13.49 -20.37
CA ARG A 308 3.82 12.51 -21.48
C ARG A 308 2.64 11.54 -21.30
N PRO A 309 2.22 10.83 -22.35
CA PRO A 309 1.16 9.83 -22.22
C PRO A 309 1.42 8.86 -21.06
N GLY A 310 0.50 8.84 -20.08
CA GLY A 310 0.59 8.02 -18.87
C GLY A 310 1.62 8.46 -17.83
N HIS A 311 2.32 9.60 -18.02
CA HIS A 311 3.28 10.13 -17.05
C HIS A 311 2.80 11.48 -16.49
N LYS A 312 2.36 11.49 -15.25
CA LYS A 312 1.82 12.67 -14.56
C LYS A 312 2.80 13.16 -13.50
N VAL A 313 2.99 14.47 -13.40
CA VAL A 313 3.93 15.09 -12.46
C VAL A 313 3.34 16.34 -11.83
N ARG A 314 3.54 16.51 -10.52
CA ARG A 314 3.12 17.69 -9.75
C ARG A 314 4.33 18.60 -9.51
N CYS A 315 4.84 19.22 -10.57
CA CYS A 315 6.02 20.12 -10.49
C CYS A 315 6.00 21.17 -11.60
N TRP A 316 6.25 22.43 -11.28
CA TRP A 316 6.33 23.52 -12.25
C TRP A 316 7.49 23.37 -13.26
N LYS A 317 8.53 22.62 -12.92
CA LYS A 317 9.76 22.45 -13.72
C LYS A 317 9.87 21.06 -14.36
N ALA A 318 8.83 20.26 -14.32
CA ALA A 318 8.83 18.91 -14.89
C ALA A 318 8.51 18.88 -16.40
N ILE A 319 8.15 20.03 -16.97
CA ILE A 319 7.76 20.20 -18.36
C ILE A 319 9.00 20.34 -19.24
#